data_cf60161088bbad12ddd0dfdada9cbf02
#
_entry.id   cf60161088bbad12ddd0dfdada9cbf02
#
_cell.length_a   1.000
_cell.length_b   1.000
_cell.length_c   1.000
_cell.angle_alpha   90.00
_cell.angle_beta   90.00
_cell.angle_gamma   90.00
#
_symmetry.space_group_name_H-M   'P 1'
#
loop_
_entity.id
_entity.type
_entity.pdbx_description
1 polymer ?
#
loop_
_entity_poly.entity_id
_entity_poly.type
_entity_poly.pdbx_seq_one_letter_code
_entity_poly.pdbx_strand_id
1 'polypeptide(L)'
;MVYNNYMPYIVNNQSVGHHPNEIKRAPSYIEFFEKIGNSKENIVVVSNFLSDKEIDYLMSHVDEKRMVSFVSQKDNEGNPTSWIHNYEGIIDKYNIFKKILDQIKKSYNYQNIKPKYTSLNIARWDAGTKLSLHVDDLGYLTENHIPALVYLNDDYEGGHLSFPTHNLNIKPKRGDLIIFPGNMHYPHEVKEVVSGTRYTLSVWFTIPDML
;
A
#
# COMPACT_ATOMS: atom_id res chain seq x y z
N MET A 1 23.77 1.80 -19.93
CA MET A 1 23.57 3.22 -19.60
C MET A 1 23.11 3.28 -18.16
N VAL A 2 23.90 3.86 -17.27
CA VAL A 2 23.61 3.95 -15.83
C VAL A 2 22.67 5.13 -15.65
N TYR A 3 21.40 4.88 -15.28
CA TYR A 3 20.47 5.95 -14.92
C TYR A 3 20.83 6.47 -13.52
N ASN A 4 21.58 7.55 -13.48
CA ASN A 4 21.81 8.36 -12.28
C ASN A 4 20.66 9.37 -12.17
N ASN A 5 19.53 8.98 -11.60
CA ASN A 5 18.51 9.93 -11.17
C ASN A 5 18.18 9.67 -9.71
N TYR A 6 18.86 10.42 -8.85
CA TYR A 6 18.53 10.54 -7.43
C TYR A 6 17.16 11.21 -7.28
N MET A 7 16.15 10.50 -6.79
CA MET A 7 15.06 11.12 -6.07
C MET A 7 15.37 11.01 -4.57
N PRO A 8 15.48 12.13 -3.83
CA PRO A 8 15.64 12.08 -2.39
C PRO A 8 14.37 11.49 -1.76
N TYR A 9 14.51 10.44 -1.00
CA TYR A 9 13.42 9.86 -0.22
C TYR A 9 13.09 10.79 0.94
N ILE A 10 11.84 11.20 1.06
CA ILE A 10 11.37 12.01 2.18
C ILE A 10 10.73 11.07 3.19
N VAL A 11 11.46 10.78 4.28
CA VAL A 11 10.89 10.15 5.47
C VAL A 11 10.83 11.25 6.54
N ASN A 12 9.64 11.56 7.03
CA ASN A 12 9.41 12.56 8.09
C ASN A 12 10.02 13.94 7.79
N ASN A 13 9.87 14.47 6.57
CA ASN A 13 10.46 15.74 6.14
C ASN A 13 12.01 15.82 6.22
N GLN A 14 12.68 14.69 6.35
CA GLN A 14 14.14 14.61 6.29
C GLN A 14 14.55 13.81 5.06
N SER A 15 15.45 14.36 4.25
CA SER A 15 16.09 13.64 3.16
C SER A 15 17.08 12.64 3.74
N VAL A 16 16.78 11.35 3.66
CA VAL A 16 17.72 10.29 4.01
C VAL A 16 18.50 9.94 2.74
N GLY A 17 19.65 10.55 2.57
CA GLY A 17 20.56 10.24 1.47
C GLY A 17 21.32 8.94 1.79
N HIS A 18 20.93 7.83 1.16
CA HIS A 18 21.76 6.65 1.11
C HIS A 18 22.27 6.42 -0.32
N HIS A 19 23.54 6.07 -0.42
CA HIS A 19 24.17 5.78 -1.70
C HIS A 19 23.55 4.49 -2.31
N PRO A 20 23.07 4.50 -3.57
CA PRO A 20 22.41 3.33 -4.18
C PRO A 20 23.29 2.06 -4.22
N ASN A 21 24.59 2.21 -4.11
CA ASN A 21 25.56 1.10 -4.20
C ASN A 21 25.74 0.28 -2.92
N GLU A 22 25.05 0.64 -1.82
CA GLU A 22 25.22 -0.03 -0.52
C GLU A 22 24.07 -1.01 -0.18
N ILE A 23 22.97 -0.99 -0.92
CA ILE A 23 21.83 -1.85 -0.66
C ILE A 23 22.03 -3.17 -1.40
N LYS A 24 22.54 -4.18 -0.71
CA LYS A 24 22.53 -5.55 -1.22
C LYS A 24 21.10 -6.08 -1.15
N ARG A 25 20.47 -6.21 -2.30
CA ARG A 25 19.18 -6.89 -2.43
C ARG A 25 19.37 -8.39 -2.45
N ALA A 26 18.42 -9.09 -1.86
CA ALA A 26 18.34 -10.54 -1.91
C ALA A 26 18.29 -11.06 -3.36
N PRO A 27 18.94 -12.19 -3.69
CA PRO A 27 18.84 -12.78 -5.02
C PRO A 27 17.40 -13.01 -5.48
N SER A 28 16.55 -13.51 -4.60
CA SER A 28 15.11 -13.72 -4.86
C SER A 28 14.34 -12.43 -5.18
N TYR A 29 14.71 -11.33 -4.54
CA TYR A 29 14.17 -10.01 -4.84
C TYR A 29 14.55 -9.57 -6.26
N ILE A 30 15.83 -9.70 -6.61
CA ILE A 30 16.33 -9.32 -7.94
C ILE A 30 15.63 -10.16 -9.01
N GLU A 31 15.61 -11.48 -8.84
CA GLU A 31 14.93 -12.41 -9.76
C GLU A 31 13.46 -12.03 -9.98
N PHE A 32 12.73 -11.72 -8.89
CA PHE A 32 11.33 -11.33 -9.01
C PHE A 32 11.14 -10.06 -9.83
N PHE A 33 11.88 -8.99 -9.51
CA PHE A 33 11.71 -7.71 -10.19
C PHE A 33 12.26 -7.72 -11.63
N GLU A 34 13.28 -8.48 -11.92
CA GLU A 34 13.72 -8.73 -13.30
C GLU A 34 12.66 -9.49 -14.11
N LYS A 35 12.04 -10.49 -13.50
CA LYS A 35 10.98 -11.28 -14.14
C LYS A 35 9.76 -10.45 -14.52
N ILE A 36 9.26 -9.60 -13.61
CA ILE A 36 8.05 -8.81 -13.87
C ILE A 36 8.32 -7.55 -14.70
N GLY A 37 9.57 -7.05 -14.70
CA GLY A 37 9.93 -5.78 -15.34
C GLY A 37 9.22 -4.57 -14.76
N ASN A 38 9.09 -3.50 -15.55
CA ASN A 38 8.59 -2.19 -15.10
C ASN A 38 7.29 -1.78 -15.82
N SER A 39 6.48 -2.74 -16.21
CA SER A 39 5.24 -2.47 -16.96
C SER A 39 4.11 -1.99 -16.05
N LYS A 40 3.24 -1.13 -16.59
CA LYS A 40 2.01 -0.70 -15.88
C LYS A 40 1.05 -1.86 -15.61
N GLU A 41 1.13 -2.94 -16.37
CA GLU A 41 0.34 -4.16 -16.17
C GLU A 41 0.63 -4.85 -14.84
N ASN A 42 1.76 -4.51 -14.20
CA ASN A 42 2.07 -4.96 -12.85
C ASN A 42 1.27 -4.22 -11.77
N ILE A 43 0.58 -3.14 -12.13
CA ILE A 43 -0.41 -2.49 -11.27
C ILE A 43 -1.74 -3.19 -11.51
N VAL A 44 -2.08 -4.13 -10.64
CA VAL A 44 -3.22 -5.03 -10.80
C VAL A 44 -4.41 -4.51 -10.01
N VAL A 45 -5.55 -4.34 -10.69
CA VAL A 45 -6.83 -4.00 -10.07
C VAL A 45 -7.75 -5.21 -10.17
N VAL A 46 -8.21 -5.71 -9.03
CA VAL A 46 -9.17 -6.82 -8.96
C VAL A 46 -10.46 -6.27 -8.40
N SER A 47 -11.45 -6.08 -9.27
CA SER A 47 -12.75 -5.53 -8.87
C SER A 47 -13.58 -6.55 -8.09
N ASN A 48 -14.32 -6.07 -7.09
CA ASN A 48 -15.17 -6.88 -6.22
C ASN A 48 -14.42 -8.06 -5.57
N PHE A 49 -13.18 -7.82 -5.16
CA PHE A 49 -12.31 -8.83 -4.54
C PHE A 49 -12.86 -9.29 -3.19
N LEU A 50 -13.33 -8.36 -2.36
CA LEU A 50 -14.08 -8.68 -1.14
C LEU A 50 -15.56 -8.43 -1.35
N SER A 51 -16.38 -9.35 -0.83
CA SER A 51 -17.83 -9.19 -0.77
C SER A 51 -18.24 -8.17 0.31
N ASP A 52 -19.45 -7.62 0.19
CA ASP A 52 -20.02 -6.72 1.19
C ASP A 52 -20.00 -7.33 2.60
N LYS A 53 -20.32 -8.61 2.73
CA LYS A 53 -20.28 -9.33 4.02
C LYS A 53 -18.90 -9.33 4.67
N GLU A 54 -17.83 -9.47 3.88
CA GLU A 54 -16.45 -9.44 4.37
C GLU A 54 -16.04 -8.02 4.76
N ILE A 55 -16.45 -7.05 3.96
CA ILE A 55 -16.19 -5.63 4.23
C ILE A 55 -16.94 -5.18 5.48
N ASP A 56 -18.23 -5.50 5.60
CA ASP A 56 -19.04 -5.16 6.77
C ASP A 56 -18.46 -5.78 8.05
N TYR A 57 -17.94 -7.01 7.95
CA TYR A 57 -17.24 -7.63 9.05
C TYR A 57 -16.00 -6.83 9.47
N LEU A 58 -15.15 -6.42 8.51
CA LEU A 58 -13.98 -5.59 8.80
C LEU A 58 -14.38 -4.24 9.40
N MET A 59 -15.36 -3.57 8.81
CA MET A 59 -15.85 -2.27 9.25
C MET A 59 -16.50 -2.31 10.63
N SER A 60 -17.16 -3.43 11.00
CA SER A 60 -17.77 -3.59 12.34
C SER A 60 -16.73 -3.63 13.48
N HIS A 61 -15.47 -3.82 13.16
CA HIS A 61 -14.37 -3.80 14.12
C HIS A 61 -13.65 -2.45 14.18
N VAL A 62 -13.99 -1.49 13.32
CA VAL A 62 -13.42 -0.15 13.35
C VAL A 62 -13.87 0.56 14.64
N ASP A 63 -12.95 0.78 15.55
CA ASP A 63 -13.15 1.58 16.76
C ASP A 63 -12.32 2.86 16.65
N GLU A 64 -12.97 3.96 16.34
CA GLU A 64 -12.31 5.25 16.14
C GLU A 64 -11.54 5.73 17.37
N LYS A 65 -11.95 5.32 18.59
CA LYS A 65 -11.25 5.68 19.84
C LYS A 65 -9.90 4.98 19.98
N ARG A 66 -9.67 3.93 19.21
CA ARG A 66 -8.43 3.14 19.20
C ARG A 66 -7.55 3.46 17.99
N MET A 67 -7.98 4.37 17.13
CA MET A 67 -7.17 4.83 16.01
C MET A 67 -6.05 5.75 16.47
N VAL A 68 -4.85 5.56 15.91
CA VAL A 68 -3.67 6.37 16.16
C VAL A 68 -3.39 7.20 14.91
N SER A 69 -3.01 8.44 15.09
CA SER A 69 -2.60 9.28 13.96
C SER A 69 -1.43 8.64 13.23
N PHE A 70 -1.61 8.42 11.93
CA PHE A 70 -0.68 7.66 11.10
C PHE A 70 0.29 8.57 10.34
N VAL A 71 -0.19 9.69 9.84
CA VAL A 71 0.60 10.68 9.11
C VAL A 71 0.47 12.02 9.83
N SER A 72 1.54 12.79 9.87
CA SER A 72 1.55 14.15 10.45
C SER A 72 0.79 15.17 9.60
N GLN A 73 -0.28 14.75 8.94
CA GLN A 73 -1.18 15.63 8.18
C GLN A 73 -2.25 16.18 9.09
N LYS A 74 -2.45 17.48 8.98
CA LYS A 74 -3.38 18.23 9.81
C LYS A 74 -4.25 19.10 8.93
N ASP A 75 -5.48 19.33 9.39
CA ASP A 75 -6.35 20.34 8.82
C ASP A 75 -5.86 21.77 9.15
N ASN A 76 -6.62 22.78 8.72
CA ASN A 76 -6.31 24.19 8.97
C ASN A 76 -6.39 24.58 10.47
N GLU A 77 -7.03 23.75 11.28
CA GLU A 77 -7.19 23.93 12.73
C GLU A 77 -6.11 23.18 13.52
N GLY A 78 -5.28 22.38 12.82
CA GLY A 78 -4.18 21.61 13.40
C GLY A 78 -4.58 20.21 13.88
N ASN A 79 -5.80 19.74 13.59
CA ASN A 79 -6.25 18.41 13.94
C ASN A 79 -5.70 17.37 12.95
N PRO A 80 -5.33 16.15 13.41
CA PRO A 80 -4.96 15.07 12.50
C PRO A 80 -6.08 14.74 11.52
N THR A 81 -5.74 14.42 10.26
CA THR A 81 -6.71 14.04 9.23
C THR A 81 -6.58 12.58 8.79
N SER A 82 -5.60 11.85 9.31
CA SER A 82 -5.40 10.44 9.00
C SER A 82 -5.05 9.60 10.21
N TRP A 83 -5.60 8.41 10.27
CA TRP A 83 -5.43 7.46 11.36
C TRP A 83 -5.24 6.04 10.82
N ILE A 84 -4.57 5.23 11.63
CA ILE A 84 -4.47 3.79 11.42
C ILE A 84 -5.01 3.07 12.63
N HIS A 85 -5.74 2.02 12.39
CA HIS A 85 -6.15 1.08 13.41
C HIS A 85 -5.35 -0.21 13.23
N ASN A 86 -4.44 -0.47 14.16
CA ASN A 86 -3.74 -1.74 14.23
C ASN A 86 -4.65 -2.79 14.87
N TYR A 87 -5.05 -3.74 14.09
CA TYR A 87 -5.88 -4.86 14.55
C TYR A 87 -5.02 -6.00 15.10
N GLU A 88 -4.40 -5.77 16.25
CA GLU A 88 -3.98 -6.88 17.09
C GLU A 88 -5.25 -7.52 17.66
N GLY A 89 -5.64 -8.67 17.10
CA GLY A 89 -6.77 -9.47 17.62
C GLY A 89 -8.01 -9.57 16.73
N ILE A 90 -8.08 -8.98 15.54
CA ILE A 90 -9.12 -9.42 14.60
C ILE A 90 -8.77 -10.82 14.12
N ILE A 91 -9.63 -11.75 14.48
CA ILE A 91 -9.61 -13.08 13.86
C ILE A 91 -9.88 -12.87 12.37
N ASP A 92 -8.96 -13.25 11.50
CA ASP A 92 -9.17 -13.26 10.05
C ASP A 92 -10.18 -14.37 9.67
N LYS A 93 -11.43 -14.15 10.07
CA LYS A 93 -12.55 -15.09 9.94
C LYS A 93 -12.76 -15.56 8.50
N TYR A 94 -12.40 -14.71 7.53
CA TYR A 94 -12.62 -14.97 6.11
C TYR A 94 -11.33 -15.32 5.36
N ASN A 95 -10.22 -15.51 6.08
CA ASN A 95 -8.91 -15.79 5.49
C ASN A 95 -8.49 -14.71 4.46
N ILE A 96 -8.74 -13.44 4.78
CA ILE A 96 -8.51 -12.31 3.87
C ILE A 96 -7.03 -12.23 3.50
N PHE A 97 -6.12 -12.42 4.45
CA PHE A 97 -4.68 -12.48 4.15
C PHE A 97 -4.34 -13.55 3.13
N LYS A 98 -4.89 -14.74 3.31
CA LYS A 98 -4.66 -15.85 2.38
C LYS A 98 -5.21 -15.53 1.01
N LYS A 99 -6.41 -14.96 0.92
CA LYS A 99 -7.02 -14.54 -0.36
C LYS A 99 -6.13 -13.53 -1.10
N ILE A 100 -5.63 -12.51 -0.38
CA ILE A 100 -4.74 -11.51 -0.97
C ILE A 100 -3.43 -12.15 -1.43
N LEU A 101 -2.79 -12.98 -0.60
CA LEU A 101 -1.56 -13.68 -0.94
C LEU A 101 -1.72 -14.57 -2.18
N ASP A 102 -2.81 -15.35 -2.23
CA ASP A 102 -3.10 -16.22 -3.38
C ASP A 102 -3.29 -15.39 -4.66
N GLN A 103 -3.98 -14.23 -4.55
CA GLN A 103 -4.16 -13.34 -5.68
C GLN A 103 -2.83 -12.72 -6.15
N ILE A 104 -1.95 -12.31 -5.24
CA ILE A 104 -0.62 -11.78 -5.58
C ILE A 104 0.20 -12.84 -6.31
N LYS A 105 0.26 -14.06 -5.75
CA LYS A 105 0.97 -15.19 -6.37
C LYS A 105 0.47 -15.51 -7.77
N LYS A 106 -0.85 -15.44 -7.95
CA LYS A 106 -1.50 -15.62 -9.26
C LYS A 106 -1.14 -14.49 -10.22
N SER A 107 -1.25 -13.23 -9.78
CA SER A 107 -1.03 -12.05 -10.63
C SER A 107 0.39 -11.97 -11.17
N TYR A 108 1.39 -12.28 -10.35
CA TYR A 108 2.79 -12.22 -10.75
C TYR A 108 3.36 -13.57 -11.19
N ASN A 109 2.57 -14.65 -11.12
CA ASN A 109 3.05 -16.01 -11.36
C ASN A 109 4.34 -16.33 -10.58
N TYR A 110 4.36 -15.98 -9.27
CA TYR A 110 5.51 -16.13 -8.40
C TYR A 110 5.09 -16.64 -7.01
N GLN A 111 5.73 -17.71 -6.53
CA GLN A 111 5.28 -18.41 -5.32
C GLN A 111 6.01 -18.01 -4.04
N ASN A 112 7.25 -17.54 -4.14
CA ASN A 112 8.06 -17.19 -2.97
C ASN A 112 7.72 -15.80 -2.44
N ILE A 113 6.48 -15.64 -1.95
CA ILE A 113 5.93 -14.41 -1.37
C ILE A 113 5.29 -14.76 -0.03
N LYS A 114 5.54 -13.96 0.98
CA LYS A 114 4.93 -14.09 2.32
C LYS A 114 4.43 -12.75 2.85
N PRO A 115 3.45 -12.75 3.76
CA PRO A 115 3.07 -11.53 4.47
C PRO A 115 4.27 -10.97 5.23
N LYS A 116 4.44 -9.65 5.20
CA LYS A 116 5.44 -8.97 6.02
C LYS A 116 4.96 -8.83 7.47
N TYR A 117 3.69 -8.49 7.62
CA TYR A 117 3.03 -8.36 8.91
C TYR A 117 1.85 -9.32 8.98
N THR A 118 1.50 -9.72 10.19
CA THR A 118 0.37 -10.62 10.45
C THR A 118 -0.89 -9.88 10.91
N SER A 119 -0.81 -8.55 11.05
CA SER A 119 -1.93 -7.71 11.45
C SER A 119 -2.62 -7.07 10.24
N LEU A 120 -3.94 -7.02 10.29
CA LEU A 120 -4.75 -6.27 9.35
C LEU A 120 -4.75 -4.79 9.78
N ASN A 121 -4.31 -3.88 8.92
CA ASN A 121 -4.29 -2.46 9.22
C ASN A 121 -5.37 -1.74 8.42
N ILE A 122 -6.37 -1.18 9.10
CA ILE A 122 -7.35 -0.30 8.44
C ILE A 122 -6.91 1.15 8.63
N ALA A 123 -6.68 1.82 7.52
CA ALA A 123 -6.41 3.24 7.49
C ALA A 123 -7.72 4.02 7.25
N ARG A 124 -7.94 5.06 8.04
CA ARG A 124 -9.00 6.05 7.89
C ARG A 124 -8.37 7.37 7.45
N TRP A 125 -8.91 7.96 6.42
CA TRP A 125 -8.46 9.23 5.86
C TRP A 125 -9.65 10.15 5.65
N ASP A 126 -9.70 11.23 6.41
CA ASP A 126 -10.75 12.24 6.31
C ASP A 126 -10.44 13.28 5.23
N ALA A 127 -11.38 14.14 4.94
CA ALA A 127 -11.22 15.26 4.02
C ALA A 127 -9.97 16.09 4.36
N GLY A 128 -9.23 16.52 3.32
CA GLY A 128 -7.95 17.20 3.44
C GLY A 128 -6.73 16.27 3.49
N THR A 129 -6.93 14.95 3.70
CA THR A 129 -5.81 13.98 3.73
C THR A 129 -5.33 13.65 2.32
N LYS A 130 -4.02 13.61 2.16
CA LYS A 130 -3.32 13.16 0.95
C LYS A 130 -2.01 12.50 1.34
N LEU A 131 -1.42 11.73 0.45
CA LEU A 131 -0.07 11.20 0.62
C LEU A 131 0.76 11.56 -0.60
N SER A 132 1.84 12.29 -0.36
CA SER A 132 2.74 12.75 -1.42
C SER A 132 3.40 11.60 -2.15
N LEU A 133 3.91 11.86 -3.33
CA LEU A 133 4.64 10.90 -4.16
C LEU A 133 5.74 10.20 -3.36
N HIS A 134 5.69 8.87 -3.32
CA HIS A 134 6.62 8.03 -2.58
C HIS A 134 6.70 6.63 -3.20
N VAL A 135 7.58 5.82 -2.67
CA VAL A 135 7.63 4.37 -2.89
C VAL A 135 7.55 3.66 -1.54
N ASP A 136 6.99 2.47 -1.50
CA ASP A 136 6.81 1.72 -0.26
C ASP A 136 8.06 0.92 0.13
N ASP A 137 8.81 0.46 -0.87
CA ASP A 137 10.02 -0.31 -0.65
C ASP A 137 11.26 0.60 -0.61
N LEU A 138 11.69 0.92 0.59
CA LEU A 138 12.91 1.68 0.87
C LEU A 138 14.13 0.77 1.11
N GLY A 139 14.16 -0.40 0.51
CA GLY A 139 15.25 -1.35 0.67
C GLY A 139 15.24 -2.05 2.02
N TYR A 140 16.42 -2.15 2.65
CA TYR A 140 16.55 -2.77 3.97
C TYR A 140 15.74 -2.08 5.09
N LEU A 141 15.25 -0.86 4.84
CA LEU A 141 14.47 -0.11 5.84
C LEU A 141 13.05 -0.61 5.95
N THR A 142 12.42 -1.01 4.85
CA THR A 142 10.99 -1.35 4.87
C THR A 142 10.68 -2.72 4.33
N GLU A 143 11.37 -3.23 3.31
CA GLU A 143 11.06 -4.49 2.63
C GLU A 143 9.57 -4.63 2.24
N ASN A 144 8.90 -3.52 1.97
CA ASN A 144 7.51 -3.48 1.53
C ASN A 144 7.45 -3.74 0.02
N HIS A 145 7.84 -4.97 -0.37
CA HIS A 145 8.08 -5.31 -1.77
C HIS A 145 6.81 -5.28 -2.61
N ILE A 146 5.69 -5.72 -2.03
CA ILE A 146 4.40 -5.78 -2.72
C ILE A 146 3.30 -5.24 -1.79
N PRO A 147 2.93 -3.97 -1.91
CA PRO A 147 1.73 -3.42 -1.31
C PRO A 147 0.45 -4.02 -1.90
N ALA A 148 -0.55 -4.20 -1.04
CA ALA A 148 -1.89 -4.62 -1.41
C ALA A 148 -2.91 -3.80 -0.61
N LEU A 149 -3.78 -3.08 -1.32
CA LEU A 149 -4.76 -2.16 -0.75
C LEU A 149 -6.16 -2.64 -1.11
N VAL A 150 -6.98 -2.96 -0.10
CA VAL A 150 -8.41 -3.23 -0.30
C VAL A 150 -9.20 -2.01 0.11
N TYR A 151 -10.08 -1.54 -0.76
CA TYR A 151 -10.92 -0.38 -0.51
C TYR A 151 -12.23 -0.81 0.16
N LEU A 152 -12.49 -0.28 1.36
CA LEU A 152 -13.61 -0.71 2.19
C LEU A 152 -14.86 0.13 1.98
N ASN A 153 -14.73 1.29 1.33
CA ASN A 153 -15.82 2.16 0.91
C ASN A 153 -15.46 2.94 -0.35
N ASP A 154 -16.45 3.59 -0.96
CA ASP A 154 -16.29 4.47 -2.14
C ASP A 154 -17.21 5.69 -2.08
N ASP A 155 -17.82 5.96 -0.92
CA ASP A 155 -18.71 7.09 -0.63
C ASP A 155 -17.95 8.36 -0.21
N TYR A 156 -16.81 8.62 -0.86
CA TYR A 156 -15.98 9.81 -0.69
C TYR A 156 -15.59 10.40 -2.04
N GLU A 157 -15.21 11.67 -2.08
CA GLU A 157 -14.68 12.32 -3.27
C GLU A 157 -13.16 12.54 -3.15
N GLY A 158 -12.47 12.53 -4.29
CA GLY A 158 -11.00 12.59 -4.33
C GLY A 158 -10.35 11.24 -3.98
N GLY A 159 -9.23 11.27 -3.26
CA GLY A 159 -8.58 10.09 -2.72
C GLY A 159 -8.08 9.05 -3.74
N HIS A 160 -7.91 9.46 -5.03
CA HIS A 160 -7.43 8.58 -6.09
C HIS A 160 -6.01 8.07 -5.79
N LEU A 161 -5.74 6.83 -6.15
CA LEU A 161 -4.38 6.28 -6.18
C LEU A 161 -3.77 6.57 -7.56
N SER A 162 -2.70 7.35 -7.57
CA SER A 162 -2.05 7.84 -8.80
C SER A 162 -0.64 7.27 -8.92
N PHE A 163 -0.29 6.81 -10.13
CA PHE A 163 1.04 6.36 -10.53
C PHE A 163 1.52 7.24 -11.70
N PRO A 164 2.12 8.41 -11.43
CA PRO A 164 2.45 9.39 -12.47
C PRO A 164 3.40 8.84 -13.55
N THR A 165 4.38 8.02 -13.17
CA THR A 165 5.34 7.40 -14.10
C THR A 165 4.68 6.42 -15.09
N HIS A 166 3.51 5.90 -14.75
CA HIS A 166 2.73 4.99 -15.58
C HIS A 166 1.51 5.68 -16.24
N ASN A 167 1.35 6.99 -16.04
CA ASN A 167 0.19 7.76 -16.50
C ASN A 167 -1.14 7.09 -16.10
N LEU A 168 -1.21 6.64 -14.83
CA LEU A 168 -2.37 5.90 -14.31
C LEU A 168 -2.92 6.61 -13.07
N ASN A 169 -4.24 6.85 -13.08
CA ASN A 169 -4.97 7.43 -11.97
C ASN A 169 -6.22 6.57 -11.71
N ILE A 170 -6.27 5.92 -10.55
CA ILE A 170 -7.30 4.95 -10.21
C ILE A 170 -8.25 5.57 -9.19
N LYS A 171 -9.56 5.57 -9.48
CA LYS A 171 -10.64 5.79 -8.50
C LYS A 171 -11.19 4.42 -8.09
N PRO A 172 -10.73 3.84 -6.98
CA PRO A 172 -11.17 2.51 -6.59
C PRO A 172 -12.61 2.51 -6.11
N LYS A 173 -13.26 1.35 -6.22
CA LYS A 173 -14.59 1.10 -5.68
C LYS A 173 -14.52 0.25 -4.42
N ARG A 174 -15.60 0.27 -3.64
CA ARG A 174 -15.78 -0.62 -2.51
C ARG A 174 -15.58 -2.08 -2.94
N GLY A 175 -14.71 -2.79 -2.23
CA GLY A 175 -14.35 -4.18 -2.50
C GLY A 175 -13.20 -4.38 -3.48
N ASP A 176 -12.69 -3.34 -4.13
CA ASP A 176 -11.56 -3.46 -5.04
C ASP A 176 -10.27 -3.73 -4.27
N LEU A 177 -9.43 -4.60 -4.83
CA LEU A 177 -8.05 -4.83 -4.40
C LEU A 177 -7.11 -4.26 -5.45
N ILE A 178 -6.16 -3.44 -5.01
CA ILE A 178 -5.07 -2.95 -5.84
C ILE A 178 -3.76 -3.52 -5.32
N ILE A 179 -2.98 -4.15 -6.21
CA ILE A 179 -1.67 -4.74 -5.94
C ILE A 179 -0.67 -4.08 -6.88
N PHE A 180 0.50 -3.74 -6.38
CA PHE A 180 1.56 -3.18 -7.22
C PHE A 180 2.95 -3.45 -6.61
N PRO A 181 4.03 -3.39 -7.41
CA PRO A 181 5.38 -3.45 -6.89
C PRO A 181 5.71 -2.18 -6.10
N GLY A 182 6.30 -2.34 -4.90
CA GLY A 182 6.61 -1.20 -4.02
C GLY A 182 7.88 -0.44 -4.36
N ASN A 183 8.65 -0.89 -5.36
CA ASN A 183 9.99 -0.39 -5.67
C ASN A 183 9.99 0.97 -6.41
N MET A 184 11.19 1.49 -6.68
CA MET A 184 11.41 2.82 -7.29
C MET A 184 10.80 3.01 -8.68
N HIS A 185 10.37 1.95 -9.36
CA HIS A 185 9.72 2.04 -10.68
C HIS A 185 8.23 2.33 -10.58
N TYR A 186 7.64 2.19 -9.37
CA TYR A 186 6.22 2.42 -9.11
C TYR A 186 5.99 3.50 -8.04
N PRO A 187 6.58 4.72 -8.23
CA PRO A 187 6.26 5.82 -7.35
C PRO A 187 4.78 6.16 -7.48
N HIS A 188 4.14 6.33 -6.33
CA HIS A 188 2.71 6.54 -6.27
C HIS A 188 2.36 7.59 -5.20
N GLU A 189 1.17 8.13 -5.33
CA GLU A 189 0.62 9.12 -4.42
C GLU A 189 -0.86 8.85 -4.20
N VAL A 190 -1.39 9.29 -3.06
CA VAL A 190 -2.84 9.38 -2.86
C VAL A 190 -3.24 10.83 -2.98
N LYS A 191 -4.10 11.13 -3.95
CA LYS A 191 -4.66 12.47 -4.14
C LYS A 191 -5.52 12.85 -2.94
N GLU A 192 -5.71 14.13 -2.73
CA GLU A 192 -6.49 14.63 -1.61
C GLU A 192 -7.89 14.03 -1.56
N VAL A 193 -8.31 13.58 -0.38
CA VAL A 193 -9.72 13.28 -0.09
C VAL A 193 -10.43 14.62 0.03
N VAL A 194 -11.32 14.92 -0.91
CA VAL A 194 -11.99 16.23 -0.99
C VAL A 194 -13.17 16.31 -0.03
N SER A 195 -13.92 15.22 0.10
CA SER A 195 -15.05 15.10 1.02
C SER A 195 -15.31 13.65 1.41
N GLY A 196 -15.96 13.45 2.53
CA GLY A 196 -16.21 12.12 3.10
C GLY A 196 -14.99 11.54 3.82
N THR A 197 -15.03 10.25 4.09
CA THR A 197 -13.97 9.51 4.77
C THR A 197 -13.61 8.26 3.96
N ARG A 198 -12.34 8.06 3.66
CA ARG A 198 -11.83 6.92 2.92
C ARG A 198 -11.27 5.88 3.87
N TYR A 199 -11.72 4.63 3.76
CA TYR A 199 -11.23 3.49 4.51
C TYR A 199 -10.53 2.48 3.60
N THR A 200 -9.34 2.06 3.99
CA THR A 200 -8.58 1.01 3.28
C THR A 200 -7.98 0.00 4.25
N LEU A 201 -8.04 -1.26 3.87
CA LEU A 201 -7.19 -2.30 4.45
C LEU A 201 -5.87 -2.30 3.69
N SER A 202 -4.77 -2.01 4.39
CA SER A 202 -3.42 -1.97 3.81
C SER A 202 -2.58 -3.11 4.37
N VAL A 203 -2.03 -3.92 3.48
CA VAL A 203 -1.14 -5.04 3.83
C VAL A 203 0.07 -5.05 2.91
N TRP A 204 1.20 -5.51 3.44
CA TRP A 204 2.46 -5.57 2.70
C TRP A 204 2.99 -7.00 2.69
N PHE A 205 3.57 -7.35 1.55
CA PHE A 205 4.19 -8.65 1.34
C PHE A 205 5.65 -8.48 1.00
N THR A 206 6.45 -9.45 1.38
CA THR A 206 7.88 -9.49 1.12
C THR A 206 8.24 -10.71 0.30
N ILE A 207 9.35 -10.61 -0.41
CA ILE A 207 9.98 -11.70 -1.14
C ILE A 207 11.17 -12.13 -0.26
N PRO A 208 11.04 -13.23 0.47
CA PRO A 208 12.11 -13.69 1.34
C PRO A 208 13.28 -14.23 0.52
N ASP A 209 14.48 -14.19 1.10
CA ASP A 209 15.59 -14.98 0.59
C ASP A 209 15.23 -16.46 0.56
N MET A 210 15.63 -17.14 -0.51
CA MET A 210 15.67 -18.60 -0.51
C MET A 210 16.83 -19.04 0.40
N LEU A 211 16.49 -19.69 1.52
CA LEU A 211 17.45 -20.32 2.40
C LEU A 211 18.05 -21.55 1.72
#